data_37df409597c2df41cd9864c03cea40bb
#
_entry.id   37df409597c2df41cd9864c03cea40bb
#
_cell.length_a   1.000
_cell.length_b   1.000
_cell.length_c   1.000
_cell.angle_alpha   90.00
_cell.angle_beta   90.00
_cell.angle_gamma   90.00
#
_symmetry.space_group_name_H-M   'P 1'
#
loop_
_entity.id
_entity.type
_entity.pdbx_description
1 polymer ?
#
loop_
_entity_poly.entity_id
_entity_poly.type
_entity_poly.pdbx_seq_one_letter_code
_entity_poly.pdbx_strand_id
1 'polypeptide(L)'
;EYFYGPIEEYTVLGLLPNYLERDGSSLIYMVDDFIKKSNKPASGFYLNNLTELSKTLIALDKKGEKVLLIGVTFALLDLIERQQFKLQNTIIMETGGMKGRRKEIIRNELHEILCAGLGVSKIHSEYGMTELLSQGYSNGNGVFKTPPWMKILTRDTEDALTIQQIGKTGGINVIDLANINSCSFIATDDLGRNKNENEFEILGRFDNTDVRGCNQMV
;
A
#
# COMPACT_ATOMS: atom_id res chain seq x y z
N GLU A 1 12.65 -4.70 -0.80
CA GLU A 1 13.57 -5.87 -0.61
C GLU A 1 13.49 -6.42 0.82
N TYR A 2 13.54 -5.59 1.87
CA TYR A 2 13.57 -6.04 3.28
C TYR A 2 12.41 -6.98 3.67
N PHE A 3 11.21 -6.76 3.15
CA PHE A 3 10.01 -7.55 3.51
C PHE A 3 9.70 -8.72 2.58
N TYR A 4 10.11 -8.64 1.32
CA TYR A 4 9.67 -9.56 0.26
C TYR A 4 10.83 -10.21 -0.49
N GLY A 5 12.07 -9.90 -0.14
CA GLY A 5 13.27 -10.37 -0.85
C GLY A 5 13.58 -9.59 -2.13
N PRO A 6 14.47 -10.10 -2.98
CA PRO A 6 14.92 -9.41 -4.18
C PRO A 6 13.79 -9.17 -5.18
N ILE A 7 13.68 -7.95 -5.69
CA ILE A 7 12.61 -7.58 -6.63
C ILE A 7 12.77 -8.28 -8.00
N GLU A 8 13.98 -8.68 -8.33
CA GLU A 8 14.32 -9.41 -9.54
C GLU A 8 13.63 -10.79 -9.64
N GLU A 9 13.20 -11.32 -8.51
CA GLU A 9 12.45 -12.58 -8.48
C GLU A 9 10.99 -12.42 -8.95
N TYR A 10 10.47 -11.19 -8.96
CA TYR A 10 9.07 -10.91 -9.24
C TYR A 10 8.86 -10.34 -10.64
N THR A 11 7.76 -10.72 -11.30
CA THR A 11 7.18 -9.91 -12.35
C THR A 11 6.31 -8.83 -11.71
N VAL A 12 6.63 -7.56 -11.95
CA VAL A 12 5.96 -6.42 -11.31
C VAL A 12 4.91 -5.82 -12.24
N LEU A 13 3.66 -5.84 -11.81
CA LEU A 13 2.51 -5.31 -12.56
C LEU A 13 1.92 -4.14 -11.79
N GLY A 14 1.98 -2.94 -12.36
CA GLY A 14 1.46 -1.71 -11.76
C GLY A 14 0.07 -1.36 -12.29
N LEU A 15 -0.97 -1.52 -11.47
CA LEU A 15 -2.35 -1.10 -11.79
C LEU A 15 -2.66 0.24 -11.13
N LEU A 16 -2.13 1.32 -11.71
CA LEU A 16 -2.13 2.68 -11.16
C LEU A 16 -2.72 3.69 -12.16
N PRO A 17 -4.00 3.55 -12.55
CA PRO A 17 -4.63 4.46 -13.50
C PRO A 17 -4.64 5.90 -12.96
N ASN A 18 -4.44 6.88 -13.86
CA ASN A 18 -4.42 8.32 -13.60
C ASN A 18 -3.26 8.85 -12.72
N TYR A 19 -2.30 8.01 -12.35
CA TYR A 19 -1.12 8.49 -11.61
C TYR A 19 0.02 8.94 -12.51
N LEU A 20 0.12 8.42 -13.74
CA LEU A 20 1.14 8.86 -14.71
C LEU A 20 0.95 10.30 -15.19
N GLU A 21 -0.26 10.84 -15.05
CA GLU A 21 -0.57 12.24 -15.37
C GLU A 21 -0.16 13.22 -14.27
N ARG A 22 0.32 12.72 -13.12
CA ARG A 22 0.78 13.53 -11.99
C ARG A 22 2.29 13.53 -11.94
N ASP A 23 2.89 14.60 -12.39
CA ASP A 23 4.31 14.86 -12.17
C ASP A 23 4.63 14.80 -10.67
N GLY A 24 5.72 14.08 -10.32
CA GLY A 24 6.22 14.00 -8.95
C GLY A 24 5.52 12.99 -8.03
N SER A 25 4.77 12.02 -8.58
CA SER A 25 4.20 10.94 -7.76
C SER A 25 5.28 9.98 -7.25
N SER A 26 5.53 9.96 -5.92
CA SER A 26 6.47 9.02 -5.29
C SER A 26 6.09 7.56 -5.51
N LEU A 27 4.78 7.24 -5.52
CA LEU A 27 4.28 5.90 -5.81
C LEU A 27 4.66 5.44 -7.23
N ILE A 28 4.49 6.30 -8.23
CA ILE A 28 4.89 5.98 -9.61
C ILE A 28 6.39 5.79 -9.70
N TYR A 29 7.17 6.66 -9.07
CA TYR A 29 8.63 6.55 -9.03
C TYR A 29 9.08 5.21 -8.43
N MET A 30 8.51 4.82 -7.31
CA MET A 30 8.80 3.55 -6.64
C MET A 30 8.45 2.35 -7.53
N VAL A 31 7.25 2.33 -8.11
CA VAL A 31 6.81 1.20 -8.95
C VAL A 31 7.60 1.13 -10.26
N ASP A 32 7.96 2.26 -10.85
CA ASP A 32 8.83 2.31 -12.04
C ASP A 32 10.23 1.74 -11.75
N ASP A 33 10.81 2.07 -10.59
CA ASP A 33 12.07 1.49 -10.13
C ASP A 33 11.96 -0.04 -9.95
N PHE A 34 10.86 -0.52 -9.37
CA PHE A 34 10.61 -1.95 -9.23
C PHE A 34 10.47 -2.66 -10.58
N ILE A 35 9.76 -2.06 -11.53
CA ILE A 35 9.62 -2.58 -12.88
C ILE A 35 10.98 -2.69 -13.58
N LYS A 36 11.80 -1.64 -13.49
CA LYS A 36 13.14 -1.61 -14.07
C LYS A 36 14.07 -2.65 -13.45
N LYS A 37 14.09 -2.76 -12.13
CA LYS A 37 14.91 -3.74 -11.40
C LYS A 37 14.46 -5.17 -11.61
N SER A 38 13.15 -5.40 -11.67
CA SER A 38 12.56 -6.71 -11.97
C SER A 38 13.09 -7.29 -13.28
N ASN A 39 13.29 -6.45 -14.29
CA ASN A 39 13.80 -6.80 -15.62
C ASN A 39 13.09 -8.02 -16.27
N LYS A 40 11.79 -8.21 -15.95
CA LYS A 40 10.96 -9.27 -16.55
C LYS A 40 10.16 -8.70 -17.73
N PRO A 41 9.99 -9.45 -18.84
CA PRO A 41 9.34 -8.95 -20.06
C PRO A 41 7.89 -8.47 -19.85
N ALA A 42 7.18 -9.06 -18.90
CA ALA A 42 5.79 -8.69 -18.61
C ALA A 42 5.66 -7.60 -17.51
N SER A 43 6.78 -7.19 -16.88
CA SER A 43 6.75 -6.10 -15.91
C SER A 43 6.42 -4.77 -16.59
N GLY A 44 5.48 -4.03 -16.00
CA GLY A 44 5.05 -2.76 -16.60
C GLY A 44 3.81 -2.18 -15.92
N PHE A 45 3.39 -1.00 -16.40
CA PHE A 45 2.15 -0.37 -16.00
C PHE A 45 0.99 -0.82 -16.87
N TYR A 46 -0.11 -1.21 -16.22
CA TYR A 46 -1.37 -1.63 -16.84
C TYR A 46 -2.46 -0.64 -16.41
N LEU A 47 -2.49 0.53 -17.05
CA LEU A 47 -3.29 1.66 -16.57
C LEU A 47 -4.79 1.51 -16.87
N ASN A 48 -5.12 1.14 -18.11
CA ASN A 48 -6.49 1.07 -18.60
C ASN A 48 -6.80 -0.23 -19.33
N ASN A 49 -5.82 -1.11 -19.51
CA ASN A 49 -5.99 -2.37 -20.22
C ASN A 49 -6.18 -3.55 -19.26
N LEU A 50 -7.31 -3.56 -18.54
CA LEU A 50 -7.66 -4.64 -17.61
C LEU A 50 -7.75 -6.02 -18.28
N THR A 51 -8.08 -6.06 -19.58
CA THR A 51 -8.15 -7.32 -20.35
C THR A 51 -6.77 -7.93 -20.53
N GLU A 52 -5.78 -7.13 -20.88
CA GLU A 52 -4.39 -7.56 -21.01
C GLU A 52 -3.80 -7.95 -19.67
N LEU A 53 -4.01 -7.13 -18.63
CA LEU A 53 -3.60 -7.44 -17.27
C LEU A 53 -4.15 -8.80 -16.81
N SER A 54 -5.44 -9.05 -17.01
CA SER A 54 -6.08 -10.31 -16.63
C SER A 54 -5.44 -11.51 -17.33
N LYS A 55 -5.20 -11.41 -18.64
CA LYS A 55 -4.54 -12.48 -19.41
C LYS A 55 -3.10 -12.72 -18.91
N THR A 56 -2.36 -11.64 -18.66
CA THR A 56 -0.97 -11.70 -18.17
C THR A 56 -0.92 -12.35 -16.78
N LEU A 57 -1.76 -11.91 -15.83
CA LEU A 57 -1.85 -12.50 -14.50
C LEU A 57 -2.11 -14.00 -14.55
N ILE A 58 -3.11 -14.44 -15.30
CA ILE A 58 -3.45 -15.87 -15.44
C ILE A 58 -2.31 -16.66 -16.06
N ALA A 59 -1.66 -16.10 -17.09
CA ALA A 59 -0.57 -16.78 -17.78
C ALA A 59 0.67 -16.96 -16.89
N LEU A 60 1.04 -15.92 -16.12
CA LEU A 60 2.16 -15.95 -15.18
C LEU A 60 1.89 -16.89 -14.01
N ASP A 61 0.69 -16.82 -13.43
CA ASP A 61 0.29 -17.65 -12.29
C ASP A 61 0.28 -19.15 -12.67
N LYS A 62 -0.23 -19.50 -13.87
CA LYS A 62 -0.19 -20.87 -14.40
C LYS A 62 1.24 -21.41 -14.61
N LYS A 63 2.21 -20.54 -14.87
CA LYS A 63 3.62 -20.90 -14.99
C LYS A 63 4.33 -21.04 -13.65
N GLY A 64 3.66 -20.68 -12.54
CA GLY A 64 4.27 -20.63 -11.23
C GLY A 64 5.25 -19.47 -11.03
N GLU A 65 5.15 -18.42 -11.86
CA GLU A 65 6.00 -17.23 -11.72
C GLU A 65 5.56 -16.39 -10.53
N LYS A 66 6.53 -15.88 -9.77
CA LYS A 66 6.26 -14.94 -8.69
C LYS A 66 5.82 -13.59 -9.28
N VAL A 67 4.63 -13.14 -8.92
CA VAL A 67 4.06 -11.87 -9.39
C VAL A 67 3.84 -10.93 -8.21
N LEU A 68 4.16 -9.66 -8.40
CA LEU A 68 3.77 -8.56 -7.53
C LEU A 68 2.83 -7.64 -8.29
N LEU A 69 1.52 -7.72 -7.98
CA LEU A 69 0.52 -6.77 -8.48
C LEU A 69 0.35 -5.64 -7.46
N ILE A 70 0.79 -4.44 -7.82
CA ILE A 70 0.58 -3.22 -7.03
C ILE A 70 -0.55 -2.44 -7.67
N GLY A 71 -1.61 -2.18 -6.91
CA GLY A 71 -2.77 -1.47 -7.43
C GLY A 71 -3.44 -0.55 -6.43
N VAL A 72 -4.04 0.54 -6.95
CA VAL A 72 -4.91 1.36 -6.12
C VAL A 72 -6.24 0.67 -5.91
N THR A 73 -6.83 0.90 -4.74
CA THR A 73 -8.04 0.22 -4.26
C THR A 73 -9.14 0.12 -5.32
N PHE A 74 -9.56 1.26 -5.90
CA PHE A 74 -10.66 1.27 -6.88
C PHE A 74 -10.33 0.47 -8.15
N ALA A 75 -9.07 0.47 -8.60
CA ALA A 75 -8.67 -0.24 -9.81
C ALA A 75 -8.57 -1.76 -9.58
N LEU A 76 -8.19 -2.20 -8.39
CA LEU A 76 -8.25 -3.61 -8.00
C LEU A 76 -9.71 -4.10 -7.94
N LEU A 77 -10.64 -3.27 -7.45
CA LEU A 77 -12.07 -3.58 -7.49
C LEU A 77 -12.60 -3.67 -8.93
N ASP A 78 -12.23 -2.72 -9.80
CA ASP A 78 -12.60 -2.76 -11.22
C ASP A 78 -12.08 -4.03 -11.91
N LEU A 79 -10.90 -4.50 -11.53
CA LEU A 79 -10.30 -5.72 -12.06
C LEU A 79 -11.14 -6.96 -11.70
N ILE A 80 -11.53 -7.11 -10.42
CA ILE A 80 -12.29 -8.28 -9.97
C ILE A 80 -13.76 -8.26 -10.38
N GLU A 81 -14.36 -7.09 -10.58
CA GLU A 81 -15.70 -6.97 -11.15
C GLU A 81 -15.75 -7.46 -12.60
N ARG A 82 -14.67 -7.25 -13.33
CA ARG A 82 -14.57 -7.69 -14.72
C ARG A 82 -14.33 -9.19 -14.84
N GLN A 83 -13.54 -9.76 -13.94
CA GLN A 83 -13.16 -11.18 -13.96
C GLN A 83 -12.75 -11.66 -12.57
N GLN A 84 -13.20 -12.86 -12.22
CA GLN A 84 -12.76 -13.57 -11.02
C GLN A 84 -11.49 -14.38 -11.31
N PHE A 85 -10.62 -14.49 -10.30
CA PHE A 85 -9.32 -15.16 -10.40
C PHE A 85 -9.18 -16.28 -9.37
N LYS A 86 -8.15 -17.10 -9.52
CA LYS A 86 -7.68 -18.10 -8.53
C LYS A 86 -6.16 -18.09 -8.54
N LEU A 87 -5.59 -17.00 -8.03
CA LEU A 87 -4.15 -16.76 -8.04
C LEU A 87 -3.46 -17.47 -6.87
N GLN A 88 -2.32 -18.10 -7.12
CA GLN A 88 -1.54 -18.84 -6.12
C GLN A 88 -0.13 -18.29 -5.93
N ASN A 89 0.43 -17.67 -6.96
CA ASN A 89 1.81 -17.19 -7.00
C ASN A 89 1.91 -15.67 -7.04
N THR A 90 0.81 -14.97 -6.76
CA THR A 90 0.70 -13.52 -6.88
C THR A 90 0.53 -12.86 -5.50
N ILE A 91 1.43 -11.94 -5.18
CA ILE A 91 1.25 -10.99 -4.08
C ILE A 91 0.42 -9.82 -4.61
N ILE A 92 -0.70 -9.56 -3.95
CA ILE A 92 -1.54 -8.39 -4.21
C ILE A 92 -1.18 -7.32 -3.19
N MET A 93 -0.67 -6.19 -3.65
CA MET A 93 -0.32 -5.02 -2.84
C MET A 93 -1.30 -3.89 -3.13
N GLU A 94 -2.17 -3.64 -2.17
CA GLU A 94 -3.11 -2.52 -2.22
C GLU A 94 -2.41 -1.26 -1.70
N THR A 95 -2.57 -0.15 -2.43
CA THR A 95 -2.05 1.15 -2.04
C THR A 95 -3.06 2.26 -2.33
N GLY A 96 -3.29 3.14 -1.38
CA GLY A 96 -4.14 4.34 -1.50
C GLY A 96 -5.63 4.04 -1.71
N GLY A 97 -6.53 4.88 -1.27
CA GLY A 97 -7.97 4.66 -1.16
C GLY A 97 -8.81 4.81 -2.45
N MET A 98 -10.12 5.02 -2.27
CA MET A 98 -11.13 5.12 -3.35
C MET A 98 -11.03 6.40 -4.17
N LYS A 99 -10.37 7.45 -3.66
CA LYS A 99 -10.16 8.76 -4.32
C LYS A 99 -11.43 9.40 -4.87
N GLY A 100 -12.54 9.25 -4.15
CA GLY A 100 -13.84 9.78 -4.54
C GLY A 100 -14.51 9.07 -5.72
N ARG A 101 -13.92 7.98 -6.25
CA ARG A 101 -14.51 7.23 -7.38
C ARG A 101 -15.56 6.21 -6.95
N ARG A 102 -15.47 5.72 -5.71
CA ARG A 102 -16.39 4.78 -5.11
C ARG A 102 -16.70 5.18 -3.67
N LYS A 103 -17.77 4.63 -3.10
CA LYS A 103 -18.03 4.74 -1.66
C LYS A 103 -16.87 4.13 -0.89
N GLU A 104 -16.41 4.82 0.14
CA GLU A 104 -15.39 4.28 1.03
C GLU A 104 -15.88 2.99 1.70
N ILE A 105 -15.00 2.02 1.77
CA ILE A 105 -15.23 0.70 2.38
C ILE A 105 -14.16 0.54 3.46
N ILE A 106 -14.54 0.00 4.60
CA ILE A 106 -13.56 -0.29 5.66
C ILE A 106 -12.56 -1.36 5.16
N ARG A 107 -11.31 -1.25 5.61
CA ARG A 107 -10.21 -2.10 5.10
C ARG A 107 -10.51 -3.60 5.18
N ASN A 108 -11.11 -4.07 6.26
CA ASN A 108 -11.41 -5.50 6.42
C ASN A 108 -12.38 -5.99 5.35
N GLU A 109 -13.48 -5.27 5.14
CA GLU A 109 -14.46 -5.59 4.10
C GLU A 109 -13.84 -5.53 2.69
N LEU A 110 -13.03 -4.50 2.43
CA LEU A 110 -12.29 -4.38 1.18
C LEU A 110 -11.39 -5.60 0.93
N HIS A 111 -10.62 -6.00 1.94
CA HIS A 111 -9.71 -7.14 1.81
C HIS A 111 -10.48 -8.46 1.60
N GLU A 112 -11.62 -8.65 2.27
CA GLU A 112 -12.50 -9.82 2.03
C GLU A 112 -13.00 -9.87 0.58
N ILE A 113 -13.48 -8.74 0.04
CA ILE A 113 -13.93 -8.62 -1.35
C ILE A 113 -12.78 -8.92 -2.32
N LEU A 114 -11.61 -8.33 -2.10
CA LEU A 114 -10.44 -8.54 -2.95
C LEU A 114 -9.91 -9.97 -2.87
N CYS A 115 -9.86 -10.56 -1.66
CA CYS A 115 -9.46 -11.96 -1.49
C CYS A 115 -10.39 -12.90 -2.26
N ALA A 116 -11.71 -12.71 -2.14
CA ALA A 116 -12.68 -13.51 -2.86
C ALA A 116 -12.55 -13.36 -4.39
N GLY A 117 -12.38 -12.12 -4.87
CA GLY A 117 -12.29 -11.83 -6.30
C GLY A 117 -11.01 -12.29 -6.97
N LEU A 118 -9.88 -12.21 -6.24
CA LEU A 118 -8.55 -12.59 -6.75
C LEU A 118 -8.19 -14.05 -6.44
N GLY A 119 -8.93 -14.70 -5.53
CA GLY A 119 -8.69 -16.08 -5.13
C GLY A 119 -7.41 -16.22 -4.27
N VAL A 120 -7.04 -15.18 -3.53
CA VAL A 120 -5.87 -15.17 -2.64
C VAL A 120 -6.30 -15.21 -1.19
N SER A 121 -5.41 -15.67 -0.30
CA SER A 121 -5.72 -15.78 1.14
C SER A 121 -5.58 -14.47 1.91
N LYS A 122 -4.90 -13.48 1.35
CA LYS A 122 -4.62 -12.19 1.99
C LYS A 122 -4.29 -11.11 0.98
N ILE A 123 -4.57 -9.87 1.36
CA ILE A 123 -4.16 -8.65 0.65
C ILE A 123 -3.07 -7.97 1.46
N HIS A 124 -1.98 -7.63 0.81
CA HIS A 124 -0.91 -6.81 1.38
C HIS A 124 -1.23 -5.34 1.18
N SER A 125 -0.69 -4.49 2.04
CA SER A 125 -0.86 -3.04 1.93
C SER A 125 0.47 -2.32 2.09
N GLU A 126 0.61 -1.20 1.42
CA GLU A 126 1.74 -0.29 1.53
C GLU A 126 1.29 1.00 2.25
N TYR A 127 2.10 1.49 3.18
CA TYR A 127 1.96 2.78 3.83
C TYR A 127 3.18 3.63 3.53
N GLY A 128 2.96 4.69 2.80
CA GLY A 128 3.98 5.67 2.44
C GLY A 128 3.36 6.99 2.00
N MET A 129 4.19 7.98 1.81
CA MET A 129 3.83 9.31 1.35
C MET A 129 5.04 9.96 0.68
N THR A 130 4.81 11.06 -0.05
CA THR A 130 5.89 11.77 -0.76
C THR A 130 6.98 12.28 0.19
N GLU A 131 6.61 12.58 1.44
CA GLU A 131 7.49 13.09 2.47
C GLU A 131 8.42 12.02 3.08
N LEU A 132 8.18 10.74 2.80
CA LEU A 132 8.97 9.61 3.31
C LEU A 132 9.81 8.97 2.20
N LEU A 133 11.03 8.53 2.52
CA LEU A 133 11.83 7.66 1.65
C LEU A 133 11.71 6.18 2.00
N SER A 134 11.10 5.87 3.15
CA SER A 134 10.81 4.50 3.57
C SER A 134 9.31 4.24 3.57
N GLN A 135 8.92 2.97 3.46
CA GLN A 135 7.53 2.54 3.51
C GLN A 135 7.31 1.51 4.61
N GLY A 136 6.12 1.54 5.21
CA GLY A 136 5.60 0.45 6.03
C GLY A 136 4.80 -0.54 5.18
N TYR A 137 4.91 -1.82 5.48
CA TYR A 137 4.20 -2.87 4.74
C TYR A 137 3.37 -3.75 5.67
N SER A 138 2.13 -4.02 5.25
CA SER A 138 1.25 -4.99 5.90
C SER A 138 1.20 -6.28 5.09
N ASN A 139 1.42 -7.39 5.80
CA ASN A 139 1.28 -8.74 5.24
C ASN A 139 -0.13 -9.32 5.46
N GLY A 140 -1.13 -8.46 5.54
CA GLY A 140 -2.53 -8.75 5.84
C GLY A 140 -2.99 -8.18 7.19
N ASN A 141 -4.30 -8.19 7.42
CA ASN A 141 -4.96 -7.74 8.67
C ASN A 141 -4.70 -6.27 9.07
N GLY A 142 -4.25 -5.42 8.15
CA GLY A 142 -4.01 -3.99 8.40
C GLY A 142 -2.90 -3.67 9.42
N VAL A 143 -2.09 -4.66 9.80
CA VAL A 143 -0.93 -4.47 10.67
C VAL A 143 0.31 -4.25 9.83
N PHE A 144 0.89 -3.07 9.96
CA PHE A 144 2.08 -2.65 9.23
C PHE A 144 3.35 -2.88 10.04
N LYS A 145 4.45 -3.15 9.34
CA LYS A 145 5.81 -3.22 9.87
C LYS A 145 6.69 -2.19 9.19
N THR A 146 7.62 -1.64 9.96
CA THR A 146 8.63 -0.70 9.45
C THR A 146 9.96 -1.40 9.20
N PRO A 147 10.80 -0.90 8.27
CA PRO A 147 12.20 -1.30 8.21
C PRO A 147 12.96 -0.79 9.45
N PRO A 148 14.14 -1.34 9.78
CA PRO A 148 14.89 -1.00 11.00
C PRO A 148 15.28 0.47 11.15
N TRP A 149 15.35 1.21 10.07
CA TRP A 149 15.70 2.64 10.03
C TRP A 149 14.47 3.57 10.02
N MET A 150 13.25 3.01 10.14
CA MET A 150 12.01 3.77 10.26
C MET A 150 11.30 3.40 11.54
N LYS A 151 10.85 4.39 12.31
CA LYS A 151 10.08 4.17 13.54
C LYS A 151 8.81 4.99 13.54
N ILE A 152 7.75 4.38 14.04
CA ILE A 152 6.46 5.05 14.26
C ILE A 152 6.30 5.33 15.75
N LEU A 153 5.88 6.55 16.06
CA LEU A 153 5.44 6.96 17.39
C LEU A 153 3.99 7.42 17.29
N THR A 154 3.25 7.24 18.37
CA THR A 154 1.88 7.75 18.45
C THR A 154 1.87 8.94 19.40
N ARG A 155 1.46 10.14 18.94
CA ARG A 155 1.32 11.34 19.76
C ARG A 155 -0.11 11.50 20.24
N ASP A 156 -0.29 12.22 21.32
CA ASP A 156 -1.62 12.65 21.78
C ASP A 156 -2.31 13.52 20.72
N THR A 157 -3.63 13.43 20.64
CA THR A 157 -4.41 14.17 19.63
C THR A 157 -4.63 15.64 19.99
N GLU A 158 -4.53 15.97 21.28
CA GLU A 158 -4.72 17.34 21.80
C GLU A 158 -3.40 17.99 22.21
N ASP A 159 -2.39 17.18 22.57
CA ASP A 159 -1.04 17.64 22.89
C ASP A 159 0.01 16.95 22.01
N ALA A 160 0.45 17.65 20.98
CA ALA A 160 1.40 17.13 19.98
C ALA A 160 2.78 16.76 20.55
N LEU A 161 3.14 17.24 21.74
CA LEU A 161 4.42 16.96 22.40
C LEU A 161 4.35 15.70 23.29
N THR A 162 3.17 15.26 23.66
CA THR A 162 2.98 14.06 24.47
C THR A 162 2.96 12.80 23.61
N ILE A 163 3.91 11.91 23.84
CA ILE A 163 3.95 10.60 23.17
C ILE A 163 3.11 9.60 23.94
N GLN A 164 2.20 8.95 23.23
CA GLN A 164 1.29 7.93 23.79
C GLN A 164 2.00 6.59 24.03
N GLN A 165 1.48 5.83 24.98
CA GLN A 165 1.91 4.47 25.22
C GLN A 165 1.46 3.53 24.08
N ILE A 166 2.17 2.41 23.92
CA ILE A 166 1.78 1.32 23.01
C ILE A 166 0.32 0.90 23.27
N GLY A 167 -0.44 0.71 22.21
CA GLY A 167 -1.86 0.35 22.23
C GLY A 167 -2.82 1.55 22.29
N LYS A 168 -2.33 2.75 22.55
CA LYS A 168 -3.15 3.97 22.53
C LYS A 168 -3.24 4.56 21.13
N THR A 169 -4.44 4.96 20.74
CA THR A 169 -4.69 5.67 19.48
C THR A 169 -4.26 7.12 19.60
N GLY A 170 -3.67 7.66 18.53
CA GLY A 170 -3.25 9.05 18.44
C GLY A 170 -2.74 9.38 17.06
N GLY A 171 -2.16 10.57 16.90
CA GLY A 171 -1.54 11.00 15.66
C GLY A 171 -0.23 10.26 15.39
N ILE A 172 -0.02 9.86 14.16
CA ILE A 172 1.21 9.16 13.75
C ILE A 172 2.34 10.17 13.55
N ASN A 173 3.43 9.94 14.25
CA ASN A 173 4.74 10.56 13.99
C ASN A 173 5.67 9.52 13.38
N VAL A 174 6.39 9.91 12.34
CA VAL A 174 7.34 9.05 11.65
C VAL A 174 8.77 9.57 11.86
N ILE A 175 9.67 8.68 12.26
CA ILE A 175 11.12 8.89 12.19
C ILE A 175 11.62 8.03 11.04
N ASP A 176 12.13 8.66 9.99
CA ASP A 176 12.68 7.98 8.80
C ASP A 176 14.15 8.39 8.59
N LEU A 177 15.08 7.53 9.01
CA LEU A 177 16.51 7.81 8.90
C LEU A 177 17.02 7.71 7.45
N ALA A 178 16.29 7.11 6.52
CA ALA A 178 16.62 7.19 5.10
C ALA A 178 16.46 8.63 4.59
N ASN A 179 15.64 9.44 5.24
CA ASN A 179 15.33 10.83 4.88
C ASN A 179 16.21 11.88 5.57
N ILE A 180 17.44 11.49 5.97
CA ILE A 180 18.34 12.32 6.77
C ILE A 180 18.79 13.61 6.04
N ASN A 181 18.82 13.59 4.71
CA ASN A 181 19.22 14.74 3.90
C ASN A 181 18.05 15.71 3.60
N SER A 182 16.84 15.41 4.07
CA SER A 182 15.65 16.24 3.91
C SER A 182 14.96 16.43 5.27
N CYS A 183 14.00 15.59 5.63
CA CYS A 183 13.28 15.68 6.89
C CYS A 183 13.06 14.29 7.50
N SER A 184 13.84 13.95 8.53
CA SER A 184 13.74 12.65 9.20
C SER A 184 12.57 12.54 10.17
N PHE A 185 11.95 13.64 10.60
CA PHE A 185 10.93 13.67 11.64
C PHE A 185 9.66 14.33 11.10
N ILE A 186 8.60 13.55 10.97
CA ILE A 186 7.35 13.99 10.34
C ILE A 186 6.18 13.70 11.27
N ALA A 187 5.39 14.72 11.59
CA ALA A 187 4.08 14.60 12.20
C ALA A 187 3.03 14.55 11.10
N THR A 188 2.37 13.41 10.93
CA THR A 188 1.37 13.21 9.88
C THR A 188 -0.03 13.60 10.36
N ASP A 189 -0.99 13.72 9.45
CA ASP A 189 -2.41 13.84 9.77
C ASP A 189 -3.09 12.46 9.93
N ASP A 190 -2.35 11.38 9.91
CA ASP A 190 -2.90 10.04 10.07
C ASP A 190 -3.10 9.70 11.54
N LEU A 191 -4.24 9.06 11.83
CA LEU A 191 -4.54 8.44 13.12
C LEU A 191 -4.12 6.97 13.07
N GLY A 192 -3.55 6.49 14.17
CA GLY A 192 -3.15 5.11 14.28
C GLY A 192 -2.75 4.74 15.70
N ARG A 193 -2.19 3.57 15.83
CA ARG A 193 -1.65 3.10 17.12
C ARG A 193 -0.50 2.12 16.88
N ASN A 194 0.47 2.14 17.77
CA ASN A 194 1.49 1.10 17.84
C ASN A 194 0.91 -0.13 18.55
N LYS A 195 1.06 -1.31 17.95
CA LYS A 195 0.74 -2.60 18.60
C LYS A 195 1.90 -3.08 19.47
N ASN A 196 3.11 -2.82 19.00
CA ASN A 196 4.38 -3.04 19.68
C ASN A 196 5.44 -2.10 19.09
N GLU A 197 6.71 -2.32 19.36
CA GLU A 197 7.79 -1.44 18.92
C GLU A 197 7.99 -1.38 17.39
N ASN A 198 7.57 -2.44 16.66
CA ASN A 198 7.81 -2.60 15.22
C ASN A 198 6.53 -2.74 14.39
N GLU A 199 5.36 -2.76 15.04
CA GLU A 199 4.08 -2.97 14.38
C GLU A 199 3.11 -1.86 14.73
N PHE A 200 2.40 -1.38 13.73
CA PHE A 200 1.41 -0.30 13.88
C PHE A 200 0.19 -0.53 12.97
N GLU A 201 -0.88 0.15 13.29
CA GLU A 201 -2.11 0.22 12.51
C GLU A 201 -2.41 1.66 12.14
N ILE A 202 -2.88 1.86 10.91
CA ILE A 202 -3.48 3.13 10.48
C ILE A 202 -4.99 2.98 10.56
N LEU A 203 -5.61 3.83 11.35
CA LEU A 203 -7.04 3.79 11.67
C LEU A 203 -7.84 4.85 10.92
N GLY A 204 -7.17 5.93 10.47
CA GLY A 204 -7.84 7.02 9.81
C GLY A 204 -6.98 8.26 9.66
N ARG A 205 -7.61 9.41 9.45
CA ARG A 205 -6.99 10.74 9.47
C ARG A 205 -7.72 11.65 10.46
N PHE A 206 -7.05 12.73 10.89
CA PHE A 206 -7.74 13.78 11.64
C PHE A 206 -8.85 14.38 10.78
N ASP A 207 -10.05 14.54 11.36
CA ASP A 207 -11.15 15.25 10.74
C ASP A 207 -10.75 16.71 10.51
N ASN A 208 -10.85 17.16 9.27
CA ASN A 208 -10.77 18.53 8.73
C ASN A 208 -9.86 18.69 7.52
N THR A 209 -9.20 17.64 7.06
CA THR A 209 -8.50 17.68 5.78
C THR A 209 -9.29 16.90 4.73
N ASP A 210 -9.40 17.47 3.54
CA ASP A 210 -10.06 16.87 2.37
C ASP A 210 -9.94 15.35 2.32
N VAL A 211 -11.04 14.68 1.96
CA VAL A 211 -11.16 13.24 1.74
C VAL A 211 -10.06 12.76 0.78
N ARG A 212 -8.87 12.51 1.31
CA ARG A 212 -7.77 11.87 0.59
C ARG A 212 -7.72 10.43 1.03
N GLY A 213 -8.29 9.59 0.16
CA GLY A 213 -8.45 8.17 0.33
C GLY A 213 -7.43 7.46 1.21
N CYS A 214 -7.86 6.98 2.29
CA CYS A 214 -7.49 5.80 3.07
C CYS A 214 -8.20 5.77 4.42
N ASN A 215 -9.20 6.62 4.66
CA ASN A 215 -9.76 6.73 5.99
C ASN A 215 -11.26 6.92 5.99
N GLN A 216 -11.96 5.97 6.55
CA GLN A 216 -13.13 6.28 7.36
C GLN A 216 -13.06 5.46 8.64
N MET A 217 -13.16 6.19 9.74
CA MET A 217 -13.42 5.63 11.04
C MET A 217 -14.84 5.04 11.08
N VAL A 218 -14.97 3.95 11.77
CA VAL A 218 -16.23 3.53 12.38
C VAL A 218 -16.34 4.18 13.75
#